data_17985120742a61ec620333ef0d76aa1e
#
_entry.id   17985120742a61ec620333ef0d76aa1e
#
_cell.length_a   1.000
_cell.length_b   1.000
_cell.length_c   1.000
_cell.angle_alpha   90.00
_cell.angle_beta   90.00
_cell.angle_gamma   90.00
#
_symmetry.space_group_name_H-M   'P 1'
#
loop_
_entity.id
_entity.type
_entity.pdbx_description
1 polymer ?
#
loop_
_entity_poly.entity_id
_entity_poly.type
_entity_poly.pdbx_seq_one_letter_code
_entity_poly.pdbx_strand_id
1 'polypeptide(L)'
;MIESLIQKARLAQQAIEGYSQAQVDLMVQSVAWAILEPTRNRELADLAVRDSGIGNADDKFAKNYRKTLGLVRDLSRAVSVGVIREDPALGITEIARPVGVVAAITPSTNPGATPINKILNALKCRNAIIVAPSPKGASTCQKLLGYVHEQLAKVNAPTDLVQMLPMPISKEATAALMKAADLVVATGSQSNIRQAYSCGTPAFGVGAGNVAVIIDEHADCVQAAKKIERSKTFDNATSCSSENGVVIVESVYERAISALVAVGGVMLDAPDQARLQSFMFPDGKLSSAATAQSAIEIAKRAGLKTSGVESARFLMVRETGAGADHPFSGEKLSPVLTVWKAADFAHAVEQVRNIYAYQGAGHSVGLHTATSGPVAEERARLLAERLPVARVIVNQAHAIATGGSFDNGLPFSLSMGCGTWGRNNFSENMNYRHYMNITRIARQIPERVPAVDELLSDYFGKFGRS
;
A
#
# COMPACT_ATOMS: atom_id res chain seq x y z
N MET A 1 28.94 13.56 2.16
CA MET A 1 27.52 13.95 2.25
C MET A 1 26.69 12.88 2.95
N ILE A 2 26.54 11.66 2.40
CA ILE A 2 25.72 10.59 3.03
C ILE A 2 26.24 10.20 4.41
N GLU A 3 27.54 10.03 4.57
CA GLU A 3 28.16 9.72 5.87
C GLU A 3 27.81 10.74 6.95
N SER A 4 27.82 12.04 6.61
CA SER A 4 27.44 13.11 7.55
C SER A 4 25.97 13.03 7.95
N LEU A 5 25.05 12.72 7.01
CA LEU A 5 23.63 12.52 7.32
C LEU A 5 23.43 11.31 8.26
N ILE A 6 24.08 10.20 7.96
CA ILE A 6 24.04 8.99 8.80
C ILE A 6 24.60 9.25 10.20
N GLN A 7 25.73 9.96 10.29
CA GLN A 7 26.34 10.30 11.59
C GLN A 7 25.41 11.16 12.45
N LYS A 8 24.82 12.21 11.88
CA LYS A 8 23.84 13.06 12.58
C LYS A 8 22.61 12.26 13.02
N ALA A 9 22.09 11.40 12.14
CA ALA A 9 20.97 10.53 12.44
C ALA A 9 21.29 9.58 13.60
N ARG A 10 22.48 8.97 13.63
CA ARG A 10 22.90 8.10 14.73
C ARG A 10 23.00 8.84 16.06
N LEU A 11 23.60 10.02 16.08
CA LEU A 11 23.69 10.85 17.29
C LEU A 11 22.28 11.24 17.80
N ALA A 12 21.40 11.62 16.91
CA ALA A 12 20.01 11.94 17.26
C ALA A 12 19.26 10.71 17.79
N GLN A 13 19.46 9.53 17.18
CA GLN A 13 18.86 8.27 17.62
C GLN A 13 19.37 7.88 19.02
N GLN A 14 20.67 7.99 19.28
CA GLN A 14 21.26 7.72 20.60
C GLN A 14 20.68 8.63 21.68
N ALA A 15 20.44 9.91 21.39
CA ALA A 15 19.85 10.86 22.32
C ALA A 15 18.44 10.48 22.80
N ILE A 16 17.69 9.70 22.01
CA ILE A 16 16.35 9.23 22.38
C ILE A 16 16.29 7.75 22.78
N GLU A 17 17.43 7.06 22.84
CA GLU A 17 17.46 5.63 23.22
C GLU A 17 16.82 5.36 24.57
N GLY A 18 17.01 6.26 25.52
CA GLY A 18 16.44 6.21 26.87
C GLY A 18 15.00 6.69 27.00
N TYR A 19 14.33 7.10 25.92
CA TYR A 19 12.95 7.60 26.01
C TYR A 19 11.99 6.51 26.50
N SER A 20 11.14 6.88 27.46
CA SER A 20 10.01 6.08 27.91
C SER A 20 8.94 5.96 26.81
N GLN A 21 8.04 4.99 26.96
CA GLN A 21 6.90 4.85 26.05
C GLN A 21 6.08 6.15 25.93
N ALA A 22 5.84 6.83 27.06
CA ALA A 22 5.11 8.09 27.10
C ALA A 22 5.80 9.23 26.32
N GLN A 23 7.13 9.35 26.43
CA GLN A 23 7.89 10.33 25.67
C GLN A 23 7.86 10.03 24.16
N VAL A 24 7.98 8.75 23.79
CA VAL A 24 7.86 8.31 22.38
C VAL A 24 6.45 8.59 21.83
N ASP A 25 5.42 8.31 22.61
CA ASP A 25 4.03 8.54 22.17
C ASP A 25 3.74 10.04 22.01
N LEU A 26 4.23 10.88 22.90
CA LEU A 26 4.11 12.34 22.77
C LEU A 26 4.86 12.86 21.53
N MET A 27 6.07 12.36 21.26
CA MET A 27 6.84 12.71 20.06
C MET A 27 6.08 12.30 18.78
N VAL A 28 5.53 11.11 18.72
CA VAL A 28 4.74 10.62 17.57
C VAL A 28 3.48 11.48 17.36
N GLN A 29 2.75 11.82 18.43
CA GLN A 29 1.58 12.70 18.36
C GLN A 29 1.94 14.09 17.86
N SER A 30 3.01 14.66 18.39
CA SER A 30 3.51 15.99 17.96
C SER A 30 3.86 16.00 16.48
N VAL A 31 4.62 15.00 16.01
CA VAL A 31 5.03 14.90 14.60
C VAL A 31 3.82 14.62 13.69
N ALA A 32 2.82 13.86 14.13
CA ALA A 32 1.59 13.65 13.35
C ALA A 32 0.85 14.97 13.11
N TRP A 33 0.87 15.92 14.05
CA TRP A 33 0.26 17.23 13.91
C TRP A 33 0.90 18.08 12.81
N ALA A 34 2.13 17.77 12.39
CA ALA A 34 2.79 18.43 11.27
C ALA A 34 1.99 18.36 9.95
N ILE A 35 1.20 17.31 9.77
CA ILE A 35 0.36 17.11 8.57
C ILE A 35 -1.14 17.04 8.89
N LEU A 36 -1.54 16.79 10.13
CA LEU A 36 -2.96 16.77 10.52
C LEU A 36 -3.53 18.19 10.72
N GLU A 37 -2.69 19.19 10.97
CA GLU A 37 -3.12 20.59 11.07
C GLU A 37 -3.69 21.03 9.71
N PRO A 38 -4.96 21.53 9.68
CA PRO A 38 -5.69 21.71 8.43
C PRO A 38 -5.01 22.64 7.41
N THR A 39 -4.42 23.74 7.86
CA THR A 39 -3.72 24.71 6.98
C THR A 39 -2.49 24.10 6.35
N ARG A 40 -1.66 23.43 7.15
CA ARG A 40 -0.44 22.73 6.69
C ARG A 40 -0.79 21.58 5.74
N ASN A 41 -1.84 20.82 6.06
CA ASN A 41 -2.30 19.74 5.20
C ASN A 41 -2.76 20.27 3.84
N ARG A 42 -3.52 21.37 3.80
CA ARG A 42 -3.96 22.01 2.55
C ARG A 42 -2.75 22.46 1.73
N GLU A 43 -1.81 23.15 2.34
CA GLU A 43 -0.60 23.59 1.66
C GLU A 43 0.21 22.42 1.07
N LEU A 44 0.37 21.32 1.83
CA LEU A 44 1.05 20.12 1.35
C LEU A 44 0.31 19.41 0.21
N ALA A 45 -1.03 19.38 0.26
CA ALA A 45 -1.85 18.78 -0.78
C ALA A 45 -1.77 19.56 -2.10
N ASP A 46 -1.88 20.89 -2.02
CA ASP A 46 -1.79 21.78 -3.18
C ASP A 46 -0.39 21.74 -3.79
N LEU A 47 0.66 21.76 -2.95
CA LEU A 47 2.04 21.65 -3.38
C LEU A 47 2.31 20.32 -4.09
N ALA A 48 1.78 19.22 -3.56
CA ALA A 48 1.95 17.89 -4.13
C ALA A 48 1.38 17.77 -5.55
N VAL A 49 0.21 18.35 -5.81
CA VAL A 49 -0.40 18.35 -7.15
C VAL A 49 0.36 19.27 -8.09
N ARG A 50 0.71 20.49 -7.64
CA ARG A 50 1.45 21.44 -8.45
C ARG A 50 2.79 20.88 -8.94
N ASP A 51 3.54 20.23 -8.06
CA ASP A 51 4.91 19.79 -8.36
C ASP A 51 4.95 18.45 -9.10
N SER A 52 4.00 17.55 -8.81
CA SER A 52 3.94 16.23 -9.46
C SER A 52 3.11 16.21 -10.73
N GLY A 53 2.11 17.08 -10.85
CA GLY A 53 1.13 17.09 -11.95
C GLY A 53 0.16 15.92 -11.91
N ILE A 54 0.01 15.22 -10.77
CA ILE A 54 -0.81 14.00 -10.64
C ILE A 54 -1.76 14.04 -9.46
N GLY A 55 -2.94 13.40 -9.62
CA GLY A 55 -4.00 13.36 -8.63
C GLY A 55 -4.76 14.68 -8.50
N ASN A 56 -5.44 14.89 -7.38
CA ASN A 56 -6.12 16.15 -7.05
C ASN A 56 -5.91 16.55 -5.59
N ALA A 57 -5.99 17.86 -5.32
CA ALA A 57 -5.63 18.42 -4.03
C ALA A 57 -6.60 18.03 -2.91
N ASP A 58 -7.91 17.94 -3.18
CA ASP A 58 -8.91 17.60 -2.16
C ASP A 58 -8.76 16.16 -1.70
N ASP A 59 -8.53 15.24 -2.62
CA ASP A 59 -8.29 13.84 -2.29
C ASP A 59 -6.93 13.63 -1.60
N LYS A 60 -5.90 14.38 -1.97
CA LYS A 60 -4.62 14.36 -1.25
C LYS A 60 -4.77 14.89 0.17
N PHE A 61 -5.52 15.97 0.36
CA PHE A 61 -5.86 16.48 1.68
C PHE A 61 -6.58 15.43 2.53
N ALA A 62 -7.62 14.81 1.98
CA ALA A 62 -8.38 13.76 2.65
C ALA A 62 -7.52 12.52 2.93
N LYS A 63 -6.65 12.13 2.00
CA LYS A 63 -5.71 11.01 2.15
C LYS A 63 -4.70 11.27 3.26
N ASN A 64 -4.05 12.43 3.26
CA ASN A 64 -3.09 12.84 4.28
C ASN A 64 -3.74 12.75 5.68
N TYR A 65 -4.95 13.32 5.82
CA TYR A 65 -5.69 13.29 7.07
C TYR A 65 -6.05 11.87 7.51
N ARG A 66 -6.80 11.13 6.67
CA ARG A 66 -7.31 9.81 7.04
C ARG A 66 -6.20 8.80 7.33
N LYS A 67 -5.15 8.75 6.49
CA LYS A 67 -4.07 7.77 6.65
C LYS A 67 -3.19 8.09 7.84
N THR A 68 -2.96 9.36 8.13
CA THR A 68 -2.18 9.76 9.32
C THR A 68 -2.98 9.56 10.60
N LEU A 69 -4.25 9.99 10.64
CA LEU A 69 -5.10 9.80 11.83
C LEU A 69 -5.29 8.31 12.16
N GLY A 70 -5.52 7.48 11.14
CA GLY A 70 -5.64 6.03 11.32
C GLY A 70 -4.34 5.39 11.83
N LEU A 71 -3.19 5.81 11.30
CA LEU A 71 -1.89 5.35 11.80
C LEU A 71 -1.67 5.76 13.27
N VAL A 72 -1.98 7.00 13.64
CA VAL A 72 -1.87 7.46 15.04
C VAL A 72 -2.76 6.61 15.97
N ARG A 73 -3.99 6.29 15.54
CA ARG A 73 -4.86 5.36 16.28
C ARG A 73 -4.19 4.00 16.51
N ASP A 74 -3.56 3.43 15.48
CA ASP A 74 -2.89 2.13 15.58
C ASP A 74 -1.65 2.21 16.48
N LEU A 75 -0.85 3.29 16.34
CA LEU A 75 0.35 3.50 17.13
C LEU A 75 0.06 3.83 18.60
N SER A 76 -1.05 4.47 18.92
CA SER A 76 -1.41 4.81 20.31
C SER A 76 -1.63 3.57 21.21
N ARG A 77 -1.93 2.42 20.60
CA ARG A 77 -2.12 1.14 21.28
C ARG A 77 -0.89 0.24 21.23
N ALA A 78 0.17 0.68 20.55
CA ALA A 78 1.36 -0.12 20.31
C ALA A 78 2.37 0.06 21.44
N VAL A 79 2.85 -1.03 21.99
CA VAL A 79 4.00 -1.04 22.90
C VAL A 79 5.26 -1.25 22.04
N SER A 80 6.19 -0.29 22.13
CA SER A 80 7.43 -0.25 21.33
C SER A 80 8.68 0.08 22.16
N VAL A 81 8.53 0.17 23.49
CA VAL A 81 9.59 0.49 24.43
C VAL A 81 9.55 -0.49 25.59
N GLY A 82 10.70 -1.04 25.96
CA GLY A 82 10.80 -1.97 27.07
C GLY A 82 10.25 -3.37 26.75
N VAL A 83 9.66 -4.00 27.73
CA VAL A 83 9.07 -5.34 27.60
C VAL A 83 7.78 -5.26 26.79
N ILE A 84 7.71 -6.01 25.69
CA ILE A 84 6.55 -6.07 24.79
C ILE A 84 5.76 -7.38 24.92
N ARG A 85 6.38 -8.41 25.50
CA ARG A 85 5.75 -9.69 25.78
C ARG A 85 6.50 -10.41 26.89
N GLU A 86 5.75 -11.02 27.80
CA GLU A 86 6.25 -12.00 28.76
C GLU A 86 5.45 -13.29 28.64
N ASP A 87 6.17 -14.41 28.61
CA ASP A 87 5.61 -15.75 28.59
C ASP A 87 6.32 -16.62 29.66
N PRO A 88 5.83 -16.61 30.88
CA PRO A 88 6.45 -17.37 31.98
C PRO A 88 6.47 -18.89 31.74
N ALA A 89 5.47 -19.41 30.98
CA ALA A 89 5.40 -20.85 30.70
C ALA A 89 6.50 -21.32 29.76
N LEU A 90 6.94 -20.42 28.86
CA LEU A 90 8.07 -20.64 27.95
C LEU A 90 9.39 -20.06 28.48
N GLY A 91 9.37 -19.37 29.62
CA GLY A 91 10.53 -18.68 30.15
C GLY A 91 11.04 -17.54 29.30
N ILE A 92 10.19 -16.96 28.43
CA ILE A 92 10.58 -15.95 27.42
C ILE A 92 10.08 -14.57 27.82
N THR A 93 10.98 -13.57 27.74
CA THR A 93 10.65 -12.15 27.81
C THR A 93 11.16 -11.48 26.53
N GLU A 94 10.31 -10.74 25.79
CA GLU A 94 10.66 -10.01 24.60
C GLU A 94 10.77 -8.51 24.88
N ILE A 95 11.88 -7.89 24.47
CA ILE A 95 12.19 -6.47 24.68
C ILE A 95 12.35 -5.79 23.33
N ALA A 96 11.61 -4.70 23.14
CA ALA A 96 11.70 -3.86 21.94
C ALA A 96 13.03 -3.11 21.88
N ARG A 97 13.72 -3.17 20.73
CA ARG A 97 14.96 -2.44 20.45
C ARG A 97 14.83 -1.67 19.15
N PRO A 98 15.41 -0.47 19.03
CA PRO A 98 15.47 0.23 17.76
C PRO A 98 16.30 -0.56 16.74
N VAL A 99 16.05 -0.33 15.45
CA VAL A 99 16.91 -0.84 14.37
C VAL A 99 18.10 0.10 14.12
N GLY A 100 17.95 1.39 14.38
CA GLY A 100 18.98 2.42 14.18
C GLY A 100 18.53 3.51 13.21
N VAL A 101 19.21 3.64 12.07
CA VAL A 101 18.93 4.61 11.02
C VAL A 101 18.16 3.93 9.87
N VAL A 102 16.99 4.46 9.55
CA VAL A 102 16.12 3.95 8.47
C VAL A 102 16.29 4.80 7.21
N ALA A 103 16.57 4.17 6.08
CA ALA A 103 16.48 4.79 4.76
C ALA A 103 15.08 4.58 4.18
N ALA A 104 14.35 5.68 3.95
CA ALA A 104 12.96 5.65 3.47
C ALA A 104 12.86 6.17 2.03
N ILE A 105 12.62 5.27 1.07
CA ILE A 105 12.39 5.64 -0.33
C ILE A 105 10.90 5.86 -0.54
N THR A 106 10.51 7.03 -1.10
CA THR A 106 9.09 7.40 -1.23
C THR A 106 8.72 7.84 -2.64
N PRO A 107 7.49 7.50 -3.12
CA PRO A 107 7.05 7.78 -4.48
C PRO A 107 6.55 9.22 -4.65
N SER A 108 6.40 9.66 -5.89
CA SER A 108 5.75 10.94 -6.24
C SER A 108 4.22 10.92 -6.12
N THR A 109 3.60 9.74 -6.10
CA THR A 109 2.13 9.60 -6.02
C THR A 109 1.54 10.12 -4.71
N ASN A 110 2.29 9.99 -3.61
CA ASN A 110 1.86 10.42 -2.28
C ASN A 110 3.02 11.09 -1.51
N PRO A 111 3.49 12.27 -1.95
CA PRO A 111 4.73 12.89 -1.43
C PRO A 111 4.62 13.49 -0.02
N GLY A 112 3.41 13.62 0.53
CA GLY A 112 3.14 13.94 1.92
C GLY A 112 2.82 12.71 2.77
N ALA A 113 1.80 11.95 2.36
CA ALA A 113 1.28 10.82 3.14
C ALA A 113 2.28 9.66 3.32
N THR A 114 3.05 9.31 2.29
CA THR A 114 4.02 8.19 2.40
C THR A 114 5.21 8.54 3.29
N PRO A 115 5.87 9.71 3.16
CA PRO A 115 6.92 10.10 4.10
C PRO A 115 6.45 10.11 5.54
N ILE A 116 5.36 10.79 5.87
CA ILE A 116 4.88 10.87 7.25
C ILE A 116 4.52 9.50 7.84
N ASN A 117 3.93 8.59 7.03
CA ASN A 117 3.64 7.22 7.47
C ASN A 117 4.92 6.49 7.91
N LYS A 118 5.99 6.59 7.13
CA LYS A 118 7.29 5.98 7.46
C LYS A 118 7.97 6.66 8.65
N ILE A 119 7.91 7.98 8.73
CA ILE A 119 8.47 8.78 9.84
C ILE A 119 7.82 8.37 11.16
N LEU A 120 6.50 8.33 11.24
CA LEU A 120 5.79 7.99 12.48
C LEU A 120 6.10 6.57 12.95
N ASN A 121 6.16 5.59 12.04
CA ASN A 121 6.55 4.21 12.38
C ASN A 121 8.01 4.13 12.88
N ALA A 122 8.93 4.83 12.24
CA ALA A 122 10.34 4.86 12.64
C ALA A 122 10.51 5.50 14.04
N LEU A 123 9.91 6.66 14.26
CA LEU A 123 9.97 7.38 15.55
C LEU A 123 9.30 6.59 16.68
N LYS A 124 8.19 5.89 16.39
CA LYS A 124 7.51 5.01 17.37
C LYS A 124 8.45 3.95 17.93
N CYS A 125 9.42 3.49 17.12
CA CYS A 125 10.42 2.50 17.53
C CYS A 125 11.78 3.13 17.91
N ARG A 126 11.84 4.43 18.17
CA ARG A 126 13.04 5.19 18.56
C ARG A 126 14.16 5.13 17.51
N ASN A 127 13.81 5.07 16.23
CA ASN A 127 14.77 5.14 15.13
C ASN A 127 14.90 6.57 14.63
N ALA A 128 16.06 6.88 14.04
CA ALA A 128 16.19 7.99 13.11
C ALA A 128 15.81 7.54 11.69
N ILE A 129 15.39 8.49 10.85
CA ILE A 129 14.95 8.20 9.48
C ILE A 129 15.47 9.28 8.52
N ILE A 130 15.99 8.82 7.37
CA ILE A 130 16.41 9.68 6.27
C ILE A 130 15.55 9.37 5.06
N VAL A 131 14.77 10.36 4.60
CA VAL A 131 13.86 10.19 3.46
C VAL A 131 14.59 10.48 2.15
N ALA A 132 14.46 9.57 1.19
CA ALA A 132 14.84 9.77 -0.21
C ALA A 132 13.55 9.87 -1.04
N PRO A 133 12.98 11.06 -1.22
CA PRO A 133 11.77 11.24 -2.00
C PRO A 133 12.04 11.12 -3.50
N SER A 134 11.00 10.76 -4.27
CA SER A 134 11.04 10.94 -5.72
C SER A 134 11.29 12.42 -6.06
N PRO A 135 12.08 12.74 -7.10
CA PRO A 135 12.36 14.13 -7.49
C PRO A 135 11.11 15.01 -7.63
N LYS A 136 10.01 14.47 -8.20
CA LYS A 136 8.73 15.18 -8.34
C LYS A 136 7.96 15.38 -7.02
N GLY A 137 8.39 14.78 -5.92
CA GLY A 137 7.79 14.94 -4.59
C GLY A 137 8.74 15.58 -3.58
N ALA A 138 9.93 15.98 -4.01
CA ALA A 138 11.00 16.43 -3.11
C ALA A 138 10.65 17.73 -2.38
N SER A 139 10.08 18.72 -3.06
CA SER A 139 9.64 19.98 -2.46
C SER A 139 8.53 19.81 -1.44
N THR A 140 7.54 18.97 -1.74
CA THR A 140 6.48 18.60 -0.78
C THR A 140 7.05 17.92 0.45
N CYS A 141 7.98 16.97 0.27
CA CYS A 141 8.67 16.31 1.36
C CYS A 141 9.49 17.29 2.20
N GLN A 142 10.25 18.19 1.56
CA GLN A 142 11.03 19.22 2.24
C GLN A 142 10.14 20.14 3.09
N LYS A 143 9.00 20.58 2.54
CA LYS A 143 8.03 21.41 3.27
C LYS A 143 7.45 20.65 4.48
N LEU A 144 7.09 19.38 4.30
CA LEU A 144 6.63 18.51 5.38
C LEU A 144 7.69 18.39 6.49
N LEU A 145 8.96 18.19 6.13
CA LEU A 145 10.04 18.09 7.11
C LEU A 145 10.25 19.39 7.90
N GLY A 146 10.05 20.55 7.30
CA GLY A 146 10.02 21.81 8.03
C GLY A 146 9.00 21.80 9.16
N TYR A 147 7.77 21.37 8.88
CA TYR A 147 6.73 21.22 9.89
C TYR A 147 7.04 20.13 10.93
N VAL A 148 7.65 19.02 10.51
CA VAL A 148 8.09 17.95 11.42
C VAL A 148 9.15 18.46 12.39
N HIS A 149 10.15 19.21 11.92
CA HIS A 149 11.19 19.80 12.77
C HIS A 149 10.62 20.79 13.79
N GLU A 150 9.67 21.63 13.39
CA GLU A 150 8.94 22.50 14.32
C GLU A 150 8.24 21.70 15.44
N GLN A 151 7.63 20.56 15.09
CA GLN A 151 6.94 19.73 16.06
C GLN A 151 7.91 18.95 16.97
N LEU A 152 9.02 18.45 16.44
CA LEU A 152 10.08 17.81 17.25
C LEU A 152 10.66 18.80 18.26
N ALA A 153 10.93 20.04 17.86
CA ALA A 153 11.45 21.09 18.74
C ALA A 153 10.51 21.38 19.92
N LYS A 154 9.20 21.37 19.72
CA LYS A 154 8.19 21.59 20.78
C LYS A 154 8.24 20.54 21.90
N VAL A 155 8.66 19.33 21.59
CA VAL A 155 8.78 18.24 22.56
C VAL A 155 10.22 17.96 22.96
N ASN A 156 11.13 18.89 22.66
CA ASN A 156 12.57 18.81 22.93
C ASN A 156 13.24 17.54 22.37
N ALA A 157 12.75 17.03 21.22
CA ALA A 157 13.37 15.93 20.51
C ALA A 157 14.32 16.45 19.43
N PRO A 158 15.46 15.76 19.17
CA PRO A 158 16.42 16.17 18.14
C PRO A 158 15.78 16.23 16.75
N THR A 159 15.97 17.33 16.03
CA THR A 159 15.45 17.49 14.66
C THR A 159 16.13 16.57 13.66
N ASP A 160 17.40 16.22 13.89
CA ASP A 160 18.17 15.27 13.07
C ASP A 160 17.66 13.82 13.14
N LEU A 161 16.65 13.52 13.96
CA LEU A 161 15.89 12.26 13.90
C LEU A 161 15.21 12.05 12.56
N VAL A 162 14.83 13.14 11.88
CA VAL A 162 14.12 13.11 10.61
C VAL A 162 14.84 13.99 9.61
N GLN A 163 15.48 13.37 8.64
CA GLN A 163 16.25 14.05 7.61
C GLN A 163 15.75 13.62 6.22
N MET A 164 16.18 14.31 5.17
CA MET A 164 16.01 13.88 3.79
C MET A 164 17.30 14.08 3.01
N LEU A 165 17.43 13.39 1.89
CA LEU A 165 18.50 13.65 0.94
C LEU A 165 18.40 15.10 0.45
N PRO A 166 19.54 15.81 0.34
CA PRO A 166 19.54 17.17 -0.22
C PRO A 166 19.17 17.14 -1.70
N MET A 167 18.48 18.19 -2.14
CA MET A 167 18.16 18.39 -3.54
C MET A 167 19.36 18.86 -4.37
N PRO A 168 19.48 18.45 -5.63
CA PRO A 168 18.57 17.55 -6.36
C PRO A 168 18.77 16.09 -5.95
N ILE A 169 17.64 15.35 -5.84
CA ILE A 169 17.68 13.92 -5.49
C ILE A 169 18.27 13.12 -6.66
N SER A 170 19.35 12.37 -6.40
CA SER A 170 19.98 11.51 -7.41
C SER A 170 19.83 10.02 -7.10
N LYS A 171 19.96 9.20 -8.13
CA LYS A 171 19.95 7.73 -7.98
C LYS A 171 21.17 7.24 -7.20
N GLU A 172 22.31 7.86 -7.40
CA GLU A 172 23.57 7.54 -6.75
C GLU A 172 23.51 7.83 -5.26
N ALA A 173 22.98 9.02 -4.87
CA ALA A 173 22.79 9.39 -3.47
C ALA A 173 21.77 8.46 -2.78
N THR A 174 20.69 8.09 -3.49
CA THR A 174 19.69 7.12 -2.98
C THR A 174 20.31 5.75 -2.77
N ALA A 175 21.10 5.24 -3.71
CA ALA A 175 21.81 3.97 -3.59
C ALA A 175 22.83 3.98 -2.45
N ALA A 176 23.60 5.07 -2.29
CA ALA A 176 24.55 5.23 -1.20
C ALA A 176 23.84 5.27 0.17
N LEU A 177 22.69 5.96 0.27
CA LEU A 177 21.87 5.98 1.49
C LEU A 177 21.36 4.57 1.84
N MET A 178 20.84 3.81 0.87
CA MET A 178 20.37 2.44 1.11
C MET A 178 21.46 1.55 1.69
N LYS A 179 22.71 1.68 1.20
CA LYS A 179 23.85 0.88 1.68
C LYS A 179 24.36 1.30 3.07
N ALA A 180 24.20 2.57 3.43
CA ALA A 180 24.74 3.14 4.67
C ALA A 180 23.78 3.04 5.87
N ALA A 181 22.50 2.81 5.63
CA ALA A 181 21.47 2.69 6.67
C ALA A 181 21.45 1.30 7.31
N ASP A 182 20.73 1.17 8.43
CA ASP A 182 20.54 -0.10 9.14
C ASP A 182 19.31 -0.86 8.64
N LEU A 183 18.32 -0.14 8.08
CA LEU A 183 17.12 -0.69 7.47
C LEU A 183 16.70 0.15 6.27
N VAL A 184 16.30 -0.49 5.18
CA VAL A 184 15.70 0.16 4.01
C VAL A 184 14.20 -0.10 3.97
N VAL A 185 13.40 0.95 3.80
CA VAL A 185 11.94 0.86 3.64
C VAL A 185 11.55 1.56 2.34
N ALA A 186 11.30 0.80 1.28
CA ALA A 186 11.09 1.34 -0.06
C ALA A 186 9.64 1.17 -0.53
N THR A 187 9.05 2.26 -1.02
CA THR A 187 7.75 2.27 -1.70
C THR A 187 7.91 3.04 -3.00
N GLY A 188 7.62 2.42 -4.15
CA GLY A 188 7.77 3.11 -5.43
C GLY A 188 7.93 2.17 -6.63
N SER A 189 8.75 2.58 -7.60
CA SER A 189 8.95 1.81 -8.83
C SER A 189 9.61 0.46 -8.58
N GLN A 190 9.32 -0.52 -9.45
CA GLN A 190 9.93 -1.85 -9.37
C GLN A 190 11.47 -1.82 -9.44
N SER A 191 12.06 -0.82 -10.11
CA SER A 191 13.51 -0.66 -10.14
C SER A 191 14.08 -0.26 -8.78
N ASN A 192 13.41 0.67 -8.07
CA ASN A 192 13.81 1.05 -6.71
C ASN A 192 13.66 -0.11 -5.73
N ILE A 193 12.60 -0.90 -5.87
CA ILE A 193 12.36 -2.07 -5.01
C ILE A 193 13.43 -3.13 -5.24
N ARG A 194 13.77 -3.44 -6.50
CA ARG A 194 14.88 -4.35 -6.80
C ARG A 194 16.21 -3.84 -6.23
N GLN A 195 16.49 -2.56 -6.35
CA GLN A 195 17.69 -1.95 -5.79
C GLN A 195 17.71 -2.06 -4.26
N ALA A 196 16.56 -1.83 -3.57
CA ALA A 196 16.46 -1.99 -2.13
C ALA A 196 16.78 -3.42 -1.68
N TYR A 197 16.20 -4.43 -2.34
CA TYR A 197 16.48 -5.85 -2.01
C TYR A 197 17.91 -6.31 -2.39
N SER A 198 18.60 -5.61 -3.27
CA SER A 198 19.95 -5.97 -3.70
C SER A 198 21.07 -5.11 -3.10
N CYS A 199 20.75 -4.15 -2.24
CA CYS A 199 21.76 -3.22 -1.69
C CYS A 199 22.63 -3.82 -0.57
N GLY A 200 22.27 -4.99 -0.02
CA GLY A 200 22.98 -5.64 1.08
C GLY A 200 22.48 -5.25 2.48
N THR A 201 21.71 -4.18 2.63
CA THR A 201 21.05 -3.78 3.88
C THR A 201 19.70 -4.51 3.99
N PRO A 202 19.27 -4.95 5.19
CA PRO A 202 17.92 -5.46 5.41
C PRO A 202 16.87 -4.51 4.84
N ALA A 203 15.92 -5.03 4.04
CA ALA A 203 14.99 -4.18 3.32
C ALA A 203 13.56 -4.72 3.33
N PHE A 204 12.59 -3.79 3.39
CA PHE A 204 11.19 -3.99 3.09
C PHE A 204 10.82 -3.13 1.88
N GLY A 205 10.34 -3.76 0.83
CA GLY A 205 10.01 -3.07 -0.41
C GLY A 205 8.64 -3.47 -0.94
N VAL A 206 7.85 -2.49 -1.40
CA VAL A 206 6.55 -2.71 -2.05
C VAL A 206 6.48 -1.88 -3.32
N GLY A 207 6.06 -2.52 -4.41
CA GLY A 207 6.02 -1.92 -5.75
C GLY A 207 4.61 -1.79 -6.30
N ALA A 208 4.47 -2.12 -7.58
CA ALA A 208 3.22 -2.06 -8.33
C ALA A 208 2.17 -3.04 -7.81
N GLY A 209 0.91 -2.67 -7.96
CA GLY A 209 -0.25 -3.54 -7.80
C GLY A 209 -0.98 -3.72 -9.12
N ASN A 210 -1.96 -4.62 -9.16
CA ASN A 210 -2.93 -4.73 -10.24
C ASN A 210 -4.19 -5.38 -9.68
N VAL A 211 -5.09 -4.58 -9.15
CA VAL A 211 -6.26 -5.09 -8.43
C VAL A 211 -7.35 -5.50 -9.40
N ALA A 212 -7.74 -6.78 -9.35
CA ALA A 212 -8.98 -7.28 -9.92
C ALA A 212 -10.05 -7.41 -8.83
N VAL A 213 -11.31 -7.12 -9.18
CA VAL A 213 -12.47 -7.24 -8.29
C VAL A 213 -13.51 -8.15 -8.95
N ILE A 214 -14.13 -9.04 -8.19
CA ILE A 214 -15.23 -9.88 -8.66
C ILE A 214 -16.55 -9.29 -8.18
N ILE A 215 -17.54 -9.20 -9.07
CA ILE A 215 -18.95 -8.98 -8.73
C ILE A 215 -19.67 -10.27 -9.03
N ASP A 216 -20.11 -10.97 -7.99
CA ASP A 216 -20.81 -12.25 -8.13
C ASP A 216 -22.33 -12.08 -8.18
N GLU A 217 -23.05 -13.19 -8.38
CA GLU A 217 -24.51 -13.20 -8.52
C GLU A 217 -25.28 -12.80 -7.25
N HIS A 218 -24.61 -12.78 -6.10
CA HIS A 218 -25.21 -12.39 -4.81
C HIS A 218 -24.92 -10.92 -4.44
N ALA A 219 -24.16 -10.21 -5.28
CA ALA A 219 -23.80 -8.84 -5.02
C ALA A 219 -24.98 -7.87 -5.18
N ASP A 220 -25.07 -6.89 -4.30
CA ASP A 220 -25.80 -5.65 -4.57
C ASP A 220 -25.00 -4.82 -5.59
N CYS A 221 -25.39 -4.90 -6.86
CA CYS A 221 -24.69 -4.24 -7.96
C CYS A 221 -24.64 -2.70 -7.78
N VAL A 222 -25.67 -2.10 -7.17
CA VAL A 222 -25.72 -0.64 -6.94
C VAL A 222 -24.68 -0.25 -5.89
N GLN A 223 -24.60 -0.99 -4.79
CA GLN A 223 -23.59 -0.72 -3.76
C GLN A 223 -22.18 -1.03 -4.25
N ALA A 224 -22.01 -2.12 -5.02
CA ALA A 224 -20.74 -2.46 -5.65
C ALA A 224 -20.24 -1.32 -6.57
N ALA A 225 -21.10 -0.82 -7.45
CA ALA A 225 -20.79 0.28 -8.35
C ALA A 225 -20.38 1.56 -7.62
N LYS A 226 -21.10 1.96 -6.57
CA LYS A 226 -20.75 3.12 -5.73
C LYS A 226 -19.39 2.98 -5.06
N LYS A 227 -19.05 1.78 -4.56
CA LYS A 227 -17.76 1.50 -3.91
C LYS A 227 -16.62 1.49 -4.92
N ILE A 228 -16.82 0.89 -6.08
CA ILE A 228 -15.85 0.89 -7.19
C ILE A 228 -15.62 2.32 -7.69
N GLU A 229 -16.69 3.08 -7.93
CA GLU A 229 -16.59 4.48 -8.36
C GLU A 229 -15.77 5.30 -7.34
N ARG A 230 -16.15 5.27 -6.06
CA ARG A 230 -15.43 5.98 -4.99
C ARG A 230 -13.94 5.61 -4.93
N SER A 231 -13.62 4.35 -5.12
CA SER A 231 -12.24 3.85 -5.11
C SER A 231 -11.49 4.26 -6.38
N LYS A 232 -12.13 4.12 -7.55
CA LYS A 232 -11.52 4.36 -8.85
C LYS A 232 -11.27 5.82 -9.16
N THR A 233 -12.09 6.71 -8.61
CA THR A 233 -11.97 8.17 -8.85
C THR A 233 -11.09 8.86 -7.82
N PHE A 234 -10.91 8.26 -6.62
CA PHE A 234 -10.15 8.85 -5.54
C PHE A 234 -8.69 9.13 -5.95
N ASP A 235 -8.32 10.40 -5.91
CA ASP A 235 -7.01 10.92 -6.29
C ASP A 235 -6.59 10.46 -7.71
N ASN A 236 -7.55 10.39 -8.64
CA ASN A 236 -7.38 9.88 -10.00
C ASN A 236 -6.72 8.50 -10.08
N ALA A 237 -7.06 7.62 -9.13
CA ALA A 237 -6.52 6.26 -9.02
C ALA A 237 -4.98 6.19 -8.88
N THR A 238 -4.36 7.13 -8.18
CA THR A 238 -2.91 7.10 -7.89
C THR A 238 -2.49 5.95 -6.99
N SER A 239 -3.44 5.25 -6.35
CA SER A 239 -3.15 4.12 -5.46
C SER A 239 -3.00 2.82 -6.24
N CYS A 240 -1.94 2.06 -5.95
CA CYS A 240 -1.78 0.68 -6.45
C CYS A 240 -2.91 -0.27 -6.00
N SER A 241 -3.70 0.12 -5.00
CA SER A 241 -4.87 -0.60 -4.52
C SER A 241 -6.20 -0.15 -5.16
N SER A 242 -6.18 0.77 -6.15
CA SER A 242 -7.38 1.07 -6.95
C SER A 242 -7.67 -0.08 -7.90
N GLU A 243 -8.95 -0.37 -8.09
CA GLU A 243 -9.40 -1.42 -9.01
C GLU A 243 -8.89 -1.14 -10.43
N ASN A 244 -8.11 -2.04 -10.99
CA ASN A 244 -7.71 -2.00 -12.39
C ASN A 244 -8.72 -2.67 -13.31
N GLY A 245 -9.44 -3.65 -12.76
CA GLY A 245 -10.47 -4.33 -13.50
C GLY A 245 -11.52 -4.98 -12.63
N VAL A 246 -12.66 -5.26 -13.25
CA VAL A 246 -13.79 -5.94 -12.64
C VAL A 246 -14.19 -7.15 -13.49
N VAL A 247 -14.31 -8.32 -12.85
CA VAL A 247 -14.83 -9.56 -13.45
C VAL A 247 -16.26 -9.75 -12.94
N ILE A 248 -17.22 -9.70 -13.84
CA ILE A 248 -18.64 -9.72 -13.51
C ILE A 248 -19.24 -11.05 -13.94
N VAL A 249 -19.90 -11.76 -13.03
CA VAL A 249 -20.61 -13.00 -13.33
C VAL A 249 -21.79 -12.71 -14.26
N GLU A 250 -21.99 -13.56 -15.28
CA GLU A 250 -22.93 -13.35 -16.39
C GLU A 250 -24.36 -13.05 -15.93
N SER A 251 -24.85 -13.76 -14.91
CA SER A 251 -26.21 -13.58 -14.38
C SER A 251 -26.53 -12.19 -13.85
N VAL A 252 -25.49 -11.39 -13.50
CA VAL A 252 -25.64 -10.02 -13.01
C VAL A 252 -24.96 -8.98 -13.91
N TYR A 253 -24.39 -9.41 -15.03
CA TYR A 253 -23.54 -8.57 -15.88
C TYR A 253 -24.21 -7.27 -16.31
N GLU A 254 -25.39 -7.36 -16.92
CA GLU A 254 -26.09 -6.16 -17.41
C GLU A 254 -26.54 -5.23 -16.28
N ARG A 255 -26.94 -5.79 -15.13
CA ARG A 255 -27.29 -4.99 -13.93
C ARG A 255 -26.06 -4.26 -13.38
N ALA A 256 -24.92 -4.95 -13.33
CA ALA A 256 -23.68 -4.35 -12.84
C ALA A 256 -23.16 -3.26 -13.79
N ILE A 257 -23.20 -3.49 -15.11
CA ILE A 257 -22.84 -2.47 -16.11
C ILE A 257 -23.75 -1.24 -15.99
N SER A 258 -25.07 -1.46 -15.93
CA SER A 258 -26.03 -0.36 -15.75
C SER A 258 -25.75 0.43 -14.46
N ALA A 259 -25.43 -0.24 -13.37
CA ALA A 259 -25.09 0.40 -12.11
C ALA A 259 -23.76 1.20 -12.18
N LEU A 260 -22.74 0.67 -12.86
CA LEU A 260 -21.48 1.38 -13.10
C LEU A 260 -21.67 2.62 -13.98
N VAL A 261 -22.52 2.54 -15.01
CA VAL A 261 -22.88 3.70 -15.85
C VAL A 261 -23.65 4.75 -15.02
N ALA A 262 -24.58 4.32 -14.17
CA ALA A 262 -25.37 5.23 -13.31
C ALA A 262 -24.50 6.02 -12.32
N VAL A 263 -23.31 5.56 -11.96
CA VAL A 263 -22.36 6.29 -11.10
C VAL A 263 -21.27 7.04 -11.89
N GLY A 264 -21.47 7.22 -13.20
CA GLY A 264 -20.62 8.06 -14.08
C GLY A 264 -19.52 7.30 -14.83
N GLY A 265 -19.61 5.98 -14.89
CA GLY A 265 -18.76 5.17 -15.78
C GLY A 265 -19.22 5.27 -17.24
N VAL A 266 -18.30 5.45 -18.18
CA VAL A 266 -18.59 5.46 -19.60
C VAL A 266 -17.93 4.27 -20.27
N MET A 267 -18.76 3.38 -20.85
CA MET A 267 -18.29 2.22 -21.62
C MET A 267 -17.89 2.67 -23.02
N LEU A 268 -16.61 2.51 -23.36
CA LEU A 268 -16.10 2.91 -24.69
C LEU A 268 -16.54 1.92 -25.76
N ASP A 269 -16.79 2.44 -26.95
CA ASP A 269 -16.92 1.66 -28.18
C ASP A 269 -15.54 1.14 -28.66
N ALA A 270 -15.55 0.22 -29.62
CA ALA A 270 -14.31 -0.40 -30.12
C ALA A 270 -13.33 0.61 -30.75
N PRO A 271 -13.77 1.61 -31.56
CA PRO A 271 -12.88 2.64 -32.08
C PRO A 271 -12.19 3.48 -30.98
N ASP A 272 -12.93 3.86 -29.94
CA ASP A 272 -12.39 4.65 -28.84
C ASP A 272 -11.52 3.81 -27.89
N GLN A 273 -11.84 2.54 -27.69
CA GLN A 273 -10.96 1.63 -26.97
C GLN A 273 -9.59 1.51 -27.66
N ALA A 274 -9.56 1.42 -29.00
CA ALA A 274 -8.31 1.39 -29.76
C ALA A 274 -7.53 2.72 -29.67
N ARG A 275 -8.21 3.88 -29.70
CA ARG A 275 -7.58 5.20 -29.46
C ARG A 275 -6.99 5.30 -28.07
N LEU A 276 -7.77 4.88 -27.06
CA LEU A 276 -7.32 4.88 -25.67
C LEU A 276 -6.10 3.96 -25.48
N GLN A 277 -6.10 2.78 -26.10
CA GLN A 277 -4.97 1.84 -26.04
C GLN A 277 -3.71 2.47 -26.61
N SER A 278 -3.79 3.08 -27.79
CA SER A 278 -2.65 3.75 -28.44
C SER A 278 -2.10 4.90 -27.59
N PHE A 279 -2.97 5.66 -26.91
CA PHE A 279 -2.57 6.76 -26.02
C PHE A 279 -1.95 6.25 -24.70
N MET A 280 -2.56 5.24 -24.09
CA MET A 280 -2.14 4.73 -22.77
C MET A 280 -0.91 3.84 -22.84
N PHE A 281 -0.75 3.08 -23.92
CA PHE A 281 0.30 2.05 -24.04
C PHE A 281 1.13 2.20 -25.31
N PRO A 282 1.75 3.37 -25.57
CA PRO A 282 2.69 3.50 -26.66
C PRO A 282 3.83 2.49 -26.45
N ASP A 283 4.15 1.72 -27.49
CA ASP A 283 5.17 0.65 -27.45
C ASP A 283 4.91 -0.40 -26.35
N GLY A 284 3.65 -0.65 -26.01
CA GLY A 284 3.23 -1.64 -24.99
C GLY A 284 3.53 -1.25 -23.54
N LYS A 285 3.95 0.01 -23.29
CA LYS A 285 4.28 0.51 -21.95
C LYS A 285 3.30 1.58 -21.49
N LEU A 286 2.90 1.53 -20.22
CA LEU A 286 2.01 2.54 -19.64
C LEU A 286 2.63 3.94 -19.73
N SER A 287 1.91 4.84 -20.39
CA SER A 287 2.30 6.23 -20.57
C SER A 287 2.15 7.05 -19.29
N SER A 288 3.18 7.81 -18.93
CA SER A 288 3.07 8.79 -17.84
C SER A 288 2.04 9.89 -18.14
N ALA A 289 1.67 10.10 -19.39
CA ALA A 289 0.67 11.07 -19.81
C ALA A 289 -0.76 10.69 -19.38
N ALA A 290 -1.03 9.39 -19.17
CA ALA A 290 -2.31 8.88 -18.68
C ALA A 290 -2.33 8.70 -17.15
N THR A 291 -1.15 8.59 -16.53
CA THR A 291 -1.02 8.24 -15.11
C THR A 291 -1.59 9.33 -14.20
N ALA A 292 -2.54 8.97 -13.35
CA ALA A 292 -3.17 9.84 -12.35
C ALA A 292 -3.80 11.13 -12.90
N GLN A 293 -4.22 11.11 -14.16
CA GLN A 293 -5.03 12.16 -14.79
C GLN A 293 -6.52 11.85 -14.61
N SER A 294 -7.38 12.87 -14.66
CA SER A 294 -8.83 12.66 -14.62
C SER A 294 -9.31 11.91 -15.89
N ALA A 295 -10.46 11.23 -15.80
CA ALA A 295 -11.06 10.54 -16.94
C ALA A 295 -11.32 11.49 -18.11
N ILE A 296 -11.78 12.70 -17.83
CA ILE A 296 -12.04 13.75 -18.82
C ILE A 296 -10.75 14.18 -19.53
N GLU A 297 -9.67 14.37 -18.79
CA GLU A 297 -8.38 14.76 -19.39
C GLU A 297 -7.81 13.62 -20.23
N ILE A 298 -7.92 12.38 -19.78
CA ILE A 298 -7.53 11.20 -20.57
C ILE A 298 -8.37 11.12 -21.85
N ALA A 299 -9.68 11.27 -21.78
CA ALA A 299 -10.59 11.23 -22.92
C ALA A 299 -10.24 12.30 -23.95
N LYS A 300 -10.01 13.53 -23.50
CA LYS A 300 -9.62 14.67 -24.35
C LYS A 300 -8.29 14.41 -25.06
N ARG A 301 -7.27 13.97 -24.33
CA ARG A 301 -5.92 13.74 -24.89
C ARG A 301 -5.85 12.54 -25.81
N ALA A 302 -6.65 11.50 -25.55
CA ALA A 302 -6.78 10.33 -26.41
C ALA A 302 -7.71 10.58 -27.62
N GLY A 303 -8.41 11.71 -27.68
CA GLY A 303 -9.33 12.04 -28.75
C GLY A 303 -10.57 11.15 -28.82
N LEU A 304 -11.09 10.74 -27.64
CA LEU A 304 -12.27 9.89 -27.55
C LEU A 304 -13.54 10.64 -27.97
N LYS A 305 -14.50 9.91 -28.56
CA LYS A 305 -15.74 10.46 -29.13
C LYS A 305 -17.00 9.77 -28.62
N THR A 306 -16.88 8.70 -27.83
CA THR A 306 -18.03 8.02 -27.22
C THR A 306 -18.84 9.02 -26.41
N SER A 307 -20.17 9.00 -26.56
CA SER A 307 -21.07 9.92 -25.84
C SER A 307 -20.89 9.80 -24.34
N GLY A 308 -20.77 10.95 -23.65
CA GLY A 308 -20.61 11.05 -22.20
C GLY A 308 -19.16 11.08 -21.70
N VAL A 309 -18.15 10.92 -22.57
CA VAL A 309 -16.74 10.98 -22.14
C VAL A 309 -16.33 12.35 -21.58
N GLU A 310 -17.01 13.39 -21.99
CA GLU A 310 -16.81 14.77 -21.54
C GLU A 310 -17.22 15.02 -20.07
N SER A 311 -18.01 14.10 -19.51
CA SER A 311 -18.46 14.14 -18.12
C SER A 311 -18.14 12.85 -17.33
N ALA A 312 -17.34 11.96 -17.95
CA ALA A 312 -17.01 10.68 -17.37
C ALA A 312 -16.26 10.82 -16.03
N ARG A 313 -16.72 10.12 -15.00
CA ARG A 313 -15.98 9.95 -13.76
C ARG A 313 -14.87 8.90 -13.90
N PHE A 314 -15.13 7.84 -14.67
CA PHE A 314 -14.15 6.85 -15.07
C PHE A 314 -14.55 6.25 -16.43
N LEU A 315 -13.55 5.78 -17.17
CA LEU A 315 -13.74 5.13 -18.46
C LEU A 315 -13.76 3.62 -18.27
N MET A 316 -14.57 2.91 -19.05
CA MET A 316 -14.65 1.46 -19.01
C MET A 316 -14.28 0.88 -20.36
N VAL A 317 -13.47 -0.20 -20.36
CA VAL A 317 -13.06 -0.96 -21.54
C VAL A 317 -13.40 -2.43 -21.37
N ARG A 318 -13.86 -3.09 -22.45
CA ARG A 318 -14.11 -4.53 -22.43
C ARG A 318 -12.84 -5.28 -22.77
N GLU A 319 -12.60 -6.39 -22.07
CA GLU A 319 -11.53 -7.32 -22.39
C GLU A 319 -12.02 -8.77 -22.31
N THR A 320 -11.38 -9.64 -23.07
CA THR A 320 -11.66 -11.08 -23.09
C THR A 320 -10.51 -11.92 -22.58
N GLY A 321 -9.31 -11.34 -22.48
CA GLY A 321 -8.08 -12.01 -22.07
C GLY A 321 -7.25 -11.21 -21.09
N ALA A 322 -6.05 -11.70 -20.81
CA ALA A 322 -5.04 -11.04 -20.00
C ALA A 322 -3.65 -11.32 -20.59
N GLY A 323 -2.71 -10.38 -20.41
CA GLY A 323 -1.34 -10.53 -20.92
C GLY A 323 -0.91 -9.34 -21.77
N ALA A 324 0.24 -9.49 -22.43
CA ALA A 324 0.84 -8.43 -23.24
C ALA A 324 -0.05 -7.99 -24.42
N ASP A 325 -0.79 -8.93 -25.01
CA ASP A 325 -1.74 -8.65 -26.11
C ASP A 325 -3.04 -7.99 -25.61
N HIS A 326 -3.24 -7.94 -24.28
CA HIS A 326 -4.37 -7.34 -23.59
C HIS A 326 -3.88 -6.29 -22.59
N PRO A 327 -3.29 -5.17 -23.01
CA PRO A 327 -2.56 -4.26 -22.11
C PRO A 327 -3.44 -3.62 -21.06
N PHE A 328 -4.76 -3.51 -21.28
CA PHE A 328 -5.71 -3.08 -20.26
C PHE A 328 -5.86 -4.06 -19.09
N SER A 329 -5.35 -5.29 -19.19
CA SER A 329 -5.33 -6.24 -18.09
C SER A 329 -4.29 -5.92 -17.00
N GLY A 330 -3.33 -5.03 -17.29
CA GLY A 330 -2.30 -4.58 -16.36
C GLY A 330 -2.69 -3.37 -15.52
N GLU A 331 -1.79 -2.96 -14.62
CA GLU A 331 -1.94 -1.76 -13.79
C GLU A 331 -1.96 -0.50 -14.64
N LYS A 332 -2.93 0.38 -14.39
CA LYS A 332 -3.14 1.61 -15.18
C LYS A 332 -2.91 2.91 -14.40
N LEU A 333 -2.98 2.88 -13.06
CA LEU A 333 -2.87 4.06 -12.20
C LEU A 333 -3.66 5.27 -12.75
N SER A 334 -4.87 5.02 -13.20
CA SER A 334 -5.75 5.99 -13.86
C SER A 334 -7.22 5.59 -13.71
N PRO A 335 -8.19 6.49 -13.86
CA PRO A 335 -9.61 6.18 -13.79
C PRO A 335 -10.11 5.46 -15.08
N VAL A 336 -9.42 4.37 -15.44
CA VAL A 336 -9.80 3.45 -16.52
C VAL A 336 -10.01 2.06 -15.90
N LEU A 337 -11.22 1.52 -16.02
CA LEU A 337 -11.63 0.23 -15.47
C LEU A 337 -11.81 -0.78 -16.59
N THR A 338 -11.10 -1.90 -16.51
CA THR A 338 -11.30 -3.00 -17.45
C THR A 338 -12.42 -3.90 -16.96
N VAL A 339 -13.27 -4.35 -17.89
CA VAL A 339 -14.45 -5.17 -17.58
C VAL A 339 -14.36 -6.50 -18.31
N TRP A 340 -14.44 -7.60 -17.55
CA TRP A 340 -14.57 -8.96 -18.06
C TRP A 340 -15.93 -9.54 -17.67
N LYS A 341 -16.43 -10.46 -18.51
CA LYS A 341 -17.61 -11.25 -18.25
C LYS A 341 -17.19 -12.69 -17.93
N ALA A 342 -17.67 -13.25 -16.84
CA ALA A 342 -17.44 -14.63 -16.46
C ALA A 342 -18.75 -15.42 -16.45
N ALA A 343 -18.72 -16.68 -16.87
CA ALA A 343 -19.91 -17.52 -16.90
C ALA A 343 -20.50 -17.73 -15.49
N ASP A 344 -19.62 -17.95 -14.52
CA ASP A 344 -19.94 -18.18 -13.11
C ASP A 344 -18.78 -17.69 -12.19
N PHE A 345 -18.94 -17.89 -10.89
CA PHE A 345 -17.93 -17.50 -9.92
C PHE A 345 -16.61 -18.29 -10.07
N ALA A 346 -16.66 -19.57 -10.41
CA ALA A 346 -15.44 -20.37 -10.62
C ALA A 346 -14.64 -19.86 -11.82
N HIS A 347 -15.32 -19.53 -12.93
CA HIS A 347 -14.71 -18.90 -14.09
C HIS A 347 -14.16 -17.50 -13.77
N ALA A 348 -14.84 -16.72 -12.92
CA ALA A 348 -14.33 -15.42 -12.48
C ALA A 348 -13.02 -15.56 -11.68
N VAL A 349 -12.91 -16.55 -10.82
CA VAL A 349 -11.67 -16.87 -10.08
C VAL A 349 -10.53 -17.22 -11.04
N GLU A 350 -10.81 -18.03 -12.07
CA GLU A 350 -9.81 -18.41 -13.08
C GLU A 350 -9.34 -17.20 -13.92
N GLN A 351 -10.28 -16.33 -14.31
CA GLN A 351 -9.90 -15.07 -15.00
C GLN A 351 -9.00 -14.18 -14.14
N VAL A 352 -9.31 -14.02 -12.85
CA VAL A 352 -8.44 -13.28 -11.91
C VAL A 352 -7.09 -13.94 -11.80
N ARG A 353 -7.00 -15.27 -11.76
CA ARG A 353 -5.73 -16.01 -11.77
C ARG A 353 -4.89 -15.68 -13.00
N ASN A 354 -5.51 -15.65 -14.19
CA ASN A 354 -4.84 -15.31 -15.44
C ASN A 354 -4.35 -13.86 -15.46
N ILE A 355 -5.16 -12.92 -14.94
CA ILE A 355 -4.74 -11.52 -14.77
C ILE A 355 -3.50 -11.44 -13.88
N TYR A 356 -3.48 -12.16 -12.74
CA TYR A 356 -2.36 -12.13 -11.79
C TYR A 356 -1.13 -12.90 -12.27
N ALA A 357 -1.29 -13.88 -13.15
CA ALA A 357 -0.16 -14.52 -13.82
C ALA A 357 0.61 -13.53 -14.73
N TYR A 358 -0.09 -12.56 -15.28
CA TYR A 358 0.53 -11.46 -16.03
C TYR A 358 1.08 -10.38 -15.10
N GLN A 359 0.24 -9.83 -14.21
CA GLN A 359 0.62 -8.76 -13.29
C GLN A 359 -0.31 -8.71 -12.07
N GLY A 360 0.23 -8.37 -10.91
CA GLY A 360 -0.57 -8.07 -9.70
C GLY A 360 -0.56 -9.14 -8.63
N ALA A 361 0.11 -10.27 -8.86
CA ALA A 361 0.26 -11.30 -7.84
C ALA A 361 0.84 -10.72 -6.53
N GLY A 362 0.25 -11.15 -5.42
CA GLY A 362 0.66 -10.77 -4.06
C GLY A 362 -0.08 -9.58 -3.48
N HIS A 363 -0.69 -8.70 -4.29
CA HIS A 363 -1.27 -7.47 -3.71
C HIS A 363 -2.61 -7.76 -3.00
N SER A 364 -3.70 -7.82 -3.71
CA SER A 364 -5.05 -8.03 -3.14
C SER A 364 -6.07 -8.31 -4.24
N VAL A 365 -7.19 -8.94 -3.86
CA VAL A 365 -8.37 -9.12 -4.70
C VAL A 365 -9.59 -8.54 -4.00
N GLY A 366 -10.51 -7.95 -4.76
CA GLY A 366 -11.80 -7.48 -4.27
C GLY A 366 -12.91 -8.50 -4.55
N LEU A 367 -13.90 -8.53 -3.67
CA LEU A 367 -15.11 -9.34 -3.82
C LEU A 367 -16.33 -8.52 -3.44
N HIS A 368 -17.25 -8.34 -4.35
CA HIS A 368 -18.62 -7.91 -4.07
C HIS A 368 -19.53 -9.11 -4.15
N THR A 369 -20.20 -9.43 -3.05
CA THR A 369 -21.05 -10.62 -2.84
C THR A 369 -22.13 -10.31 -1.82
N ALA A 370 -22.84 -11.30 -1.33
CA ALA A 370 -23.79 -11.15 -0.23
C ALA A 370 -23.16 -10.38 0.95
N THR A 371 -23.98 -9.63 1.69
CA THR A 371 -23.50 -8.79 2.82
C THR A 371 -23.07 -9.61 4.04
N SER A 372 -23.58 -10.83 4.17
CA SER A 372 -23.28 -11.75 5.26
C SER A 372 -23.73 -13.18 4.88
N GLY A 373 -23.39 -14.13 5.72
CA GLY A 373 -23.83 -15.53 5.60
C GLY A 373 -22.78 -16.45 4.96
N PRO A 374 -23.09 -17.77 4.89
CA PRO A 374 -22.11 -18.79 4.53
C PRO A 374 -21.54 -18.61 3.13
N VAL A 375 -22.31 -18.11 2.18
CA VAL A 375 -21.84 -17.89 0.79
C VAL A 375 -20.74 -16.85 0.74
N ALA A 376 -20.91 -15.73 1.45
CA ALA A 376 -19.88 -14.67 1.48
C ALA A 376 -18.58 -15.19 2.10
N GLU A 377 -18.68 -15.92 3.21
CA GLU A 377 -17.52 -16.50 3.90
C GLU A 377 -16.81 -17.57 3.07
N GLU A 378 -17.57 -18.48 2.45
CA GLU A 378 -17.03 -19.52 1.57
C GLU A 378 -16.28 -18.93 0.38
N ARG A 379 -16.87 -17.92 -0.29
CA ARG A 379 -16.24 -17.26 -1.44
C ARG A 379 -15.01 -16.47 -1.07
N ALA A 380 -15.06 -15.72 0.03
CA ALA A 380 -13.90 -14.99 0.52
C ALA A 380 -12.75 -15.96 0.85
N ARG A 381 -13.03 -17.08 1.53
CA ARG A 381 -12.06 -18.13 1.84
C ARG A 381 -11.50 -18.76 0.57
N LEU A 382 -12.36 -19.12 -0.39
CA LEU A 382 -11.94 -19.71 -1.66
C LEU A 382 -10.95 -18.79 -2.40
N LEU A 383 -11.22 -17.47 -2.45
CA LEU A 383 -10.29 -16.52 -3.05
C LEU A 383 -8.96 -16.49 -2.30
N ALA A 384 -8.99 -16.50 -0.96
CA ALA A 384 -7.79 -16.48 -0.14
C ALA A 384 -6.93 -17.74 -0.31
N GLU A 385 -7.54 -18.90 -0.53
CA GLU A 385 -6.86 -20.18 -0.72
C GLU A 385 -6.38 -20.41 -2.17
N ARG A 386 -7.09 -19.85 -3.16
CA ARG A 386 -6.83 -20.15 -4.57
C ARG A 386 -6.02 -19.09 -5.31
N LEU A 387 -6.03 -17.85 -4.85
CA LEU A 387 -5.34 -16.75 -5.52
C LEU A 387 -4.04 -16.37 -4.79
N PRO A 388 -2.99 -16.01 -5.53
CA PRO A 388 -1.72 -15.56 -4.95
C PRO A 388 -1.83 -14.11 -4.48
N VAL A 389 -2.58 -13.85 -3.41
CA VAL A 389 -2.83 -12.51 -2.86
C VAL A 389 -2.66 -12.48 -1.34
N ALA A 390 -2.20 -11.36 -0.84
CA ALA A 390 -2.04 -11.15 0.61
C ALA A 390 -3.33 -10.67 1.29
N ARG A 391 -4.35 -10.25 0.53
CA ARG A 391 -5.61 -9.69 1.06
C ARG A 391 -6.79 -9.99 0.16
N VAL A 392 -7.91 -10.31 0.77
CA VAL A 392 -9.25 -10.35 0.13
C VAL A 392 -10.08 -9.22 0.76
N ILE A 393 -10.54 -8.29 -0.05
CA ILE A 393 -11.34 -7.13 0.39
C ILE A 393 -12.80 -7.35 0.00
N VAL A 394 -13.64 -7.58 1.00
CA VAL A 394 -15.05 -7.95 0.79
C VAL A 394 -15.96 -6.74 0.97
N ASN A 395 -16.78 -6.46 -0.04
CA ASN A 395 -17.82 -5.41 -0.01
C ASN A 395 -17.33 -4.03 0.43
N GLN A 396 -16.13 -3.60 0.02
CA GLN A 396 -15.56 -2.31 0.37
C GLN A 396 -15.01 -1.56 -0.86
N ALA A 397 -14.85 -0.24 -0.75
CA ALA A 397 -14.12 0.58 -1.72
C ALA A 397 -12.63 0.23 -1.61
N HIS A 398 -12.09 -0.47 -2.59
CA HIS A 398 -10.83 -1.21 -2.48
C HIS A 398 -9.62 -0.31 -2.16
N ALA A 399 -9.46 0.82 -2.87
CA ALA A 399 -8.35 1.76 -2.63
C ALA A 399 -8.40 2.39 -1.22
N ILE A 400 -9.59 2.52 -0.64
CA ILE A 400 -9.80 3.08 0.70
C ILE A 400 -9.48 2.02 1.77
N ALA A 401 -9.92 0.78 1.53
CA ALA A 401 -9.90 -0.32 2.50
C ALA A 401 -8.55 -1.01 2.64
N THR A 402 -7.87 -1.30 1.53
CA THR A 402 -6.68 -2.18 1.48
C THR A 402 -5.53 -1.71 2.37
N GLY A 403 -5.28 -0.42 2.43
CA GLY A 403 -4.24 0.17 3.30
C GLY A 403 -4.76 0.55 4.69
N GLY A 404 -5.73 -0.18 5.23
CA GLY A 404 -6.40 0.12 6.50
C GLY A 404 -7.50 1.18 6.36
N SER A 405 -8.62 0.95 7.03
CA SER A 405 -9.77 1.85 7.10
C SER A 405 -10.35 1.87 8.51
N PHE A 406 -11.22 2.85 8.80
CA PHE A 406 -11.88 2.94 10.10
C PHE A 406 -13.00 1.91 10.28
N ASP A 407 -13.37 1.23 9.20
CA ASP A 407 -14.42 0.21 9.10
C ASP A 407 -13.88 -1.19 8.76
N ASN A 408 -12.55 -1.41 8.90
CA ASN A 408 -11.95 -2.74 8.87
C ASN A 408 -10.76 -2.85 9.84
N GLY A 409 -10.27 -4.08 10.06
CA GLY A 409 -9.20 -4.40 11.02
C GLY A 409 -7.79 -4.34 10.44
N LEU A 410 -7.59 -3.99 9.17
CA LEU A 410 -6.25 -3.89 8.59
C LEU A 410 -5.49 -2.68 9.18
N PRO A 411 -4.20 -2.82 9.50
CA PRO A 411 -3.37 -1.69 9.94
C PRO A 411 -3.31 -0.59 8.89
N PHE A 412 -3.33 0.68 9.34
CA PHE A 412 -3.18 1.82 8.46
C PHE A 412 -1.76 1.91 7.91
N SER A 413 -1.63 1.75 6.60
CA SER A 413 -0.35 1.76 5.88
C SER A 413 -0.47 2.33 4.48
N LEU A 414 0.65 2.81 3.96
CA LEU A 414 0.86 3.16 2.55
C LEU A 414 1.93 2.25 1.91
N SER A 415 2.28 1.17 2.61
CA SER A 415 3.22 0.14 2.16
C SER A 415 2.62 -1.23 2.47
N MET A 416 2.01 -1.86 1.47
CA MET A 416 1.28 -3.11 1.62
C MET A 416 2.12 -4.24 1.04
N GLY A 417 2.66 -5.10 1.90
CA GLY A 417 3.47 -6.25 1.51
C GLY A 417 2.68 -7.22 0.62
N CYS A 418 3.35 -7.78 -0.37
CA CYS A 418 2.76 -8.65 -1.37
C CYS A 418 3.23 -10.11 -1.25
N GLY A 419 3.92 -10.45 -0.16
CA GLY A 419 4.49 -11.78 0.04
C GLY A 419 5.48 -12.17 -1.07
N THR A 420 5.91 -13.42 -1.06
CA THR A 420 6.81 -13.94 -2.10
C THR A 420 6.17 -13.94 -3.49
N TRP A 421 4.84 -13.98 -3.59
CA TRP A 421 4.10 -13.82 -4.85
C TRP A 421 4.43 -12.49 -5.55
N GLY A 422 4.51 -11.39 -4.77
CA GLY A 422 4.91 -10.06 -5.25
C GLY A 422 6.41 -9.78 -5.09
N ARG A 423 7.22 -10.82 -4.81
CA ARG A 423 8.66 -10.72 -4.54
C ARG A 423 9.00 -9.81 -3.36
N ASN A 424 8.15 -9.86 -2.33
CA ASN A 424 8.38 -9.20 -1.05
C ASN A 424 8.65 -10.24 0.04
N ASN A 425 9.34 -9.83 1.10
CA ASN A 425 9.63 -10.67 2.26
C ASN A 425 8.59 -10.55 3.40
N PHE A 426 7.47 -9.89 3.14
CA PHE A 426 6.34 -9.74 4.06
C PHE A 426 5.03 -9.62 3.28
N SER A 427 3.90 -9.95 3.91
CA SER A 427 2.56 -9.99 3.29
C SER A 427 1.53 -9.09 3.98
N GLU A 428 1.83 -8.54 5.15
CA GLU A 428 0.94 -7.65 5.89
C GLU A 428 1.07 -6.18 5.47
N ASN A 429 0.17 -5.34 5.97
CA ASN A 429 0.32 -3.89 5.93
C ASN A 429 1.48 -3.49 6.84
N MET A 430 2.50 -2.85 6.28
CA MET A 430 3.68 -2.43 7.03
C MET A 430 3.27 -1.53 8.21
N ASN A 431 3.78 -1.84 9.38
CA ASN A 431 3.51 -1.14 10.62
C ASN A 431 4.79 -1.04 11.47
N TYR A 432 4.70 -0.49 12.67
CA TYR A 432 5.84 -0.25 13.57
C TYR A 432 6.70 -1.51 13.85
N ARG A 433 6.13 -2.73 13.83
CA ARG A 433 6.88 -3.98 14.08
C ARG A 433 7.98 -4.24 13.07
N HIS A 434 7.83 -3.73 11.83
CA HIS A 434 8.86 -3.82 10.79
C HIS A 434 10.05 -2.87 11.03
N TYR A 435 9.90 -1.94 11.97
CA TYR A 435 10.91 -0.94 12.34
C TYR A 435 11.58 -1.24 13.68
N MET A 436 11.46 -2.48 14.17
CA MET A 436 11.87 -2.86 15.52
C MET A 436 12.65 -4.17 15.51
N ASN A 437 13.76 -4.19 16.27
CA ASN A 437 14.42 -5.42 16.66
C ASN A 437 13.82 -5.94 17.97
N ILE A 438 13.93 -7.23 18.23
CA ILE A 438 13.48 -7.87 19.47
C ILE A 438 14.64 -8.61 20.10
N THR A 439 14.98 -8.24 21.35
CA THR A 439 15.89 -9.00 22.19
C THR A 439 15.08 -9.96 23.07
N ARG A 440 15.45 -11.23 23.09
CA ARG A 440 14.79 -12.25 23.91
C ARG A 440 15.67 -12.63 25.09
N ILE A 441 15.07 -12.61 26.28
CA ILE A 441 15.63 -13.24 27.48
C ILE A 441 14.96 -14.61 27.56
N ALA A 442 15.78 -15.68 27.50
CA ALA A 442 15.33 -17.06 27.67
C ALA A 442 15.79 -17.56 29.03
N ARG A 443 14.85 -18.01 29.88
CA ARG A 443 15.11 -18.60 31.20
C ARG A 443 14.88 -20.09 31.12
N GLN A 444 15.64 -20.83 31.91
CA GLN A 444 15.44 -22.27 32.01
C GLN A 444 14.04 -22.59 32.55
N ILE A 445 13.37 -23.52 31.91
CA ILE A 445 12.12 -24.13 32.33
C ILE A 445 12.34 -25.64 32.56
N PRO A 446 11.44 -26.36 33.24
CA PRO A 446 11.53 -27.80 33.31
C PRO A 446 11.61 -28.45 31.95
N GLU A 447 12.58 -29.35 31.78
CA GLU A 447 12.75 -30.08 30.51
C GLU A 447 11.51 -30.95 30.23
N ARG A 448 11.00 -30.87 29.01
CA ARG A 448 9.86 -31.63 28.52
C ARG A 448 10.23 -32.27 27.20
N VAL A 449 10.88 -33.44 27.26
CA VAL A 449 11.22 -34.23 26.11
C VAL A 449 9.99 -35.08 25.72
N PRO A 450 9.35 -34.82 24.58
CA PRO A 450 8.21 -35.63 24.17
C PRO A 450 8.69 -37.03 23.73
N ALA A 451 7.87 -38.06 23.95
CA ALA A 451 8.15 -39.38 23.44
C ALA A 451 8.00 -39.39 21.90
N VAL A 452 8.89 -40.12 21.21
CA VAL A 452 8.82 -40.25 19.74
C VAL A 452 7.47 -40.81 19.31
N ASP A 453 6.94 -41.75 20.08
CA ASP A 453 5.63 -42.38 19.83
C ASP A 453 4.46 -41.38 19.92
N GLU A 454 4.57 -40.40 20.84
CA GLU A 454 3.58 -39.33 20.95
C GLU A 454 3.57 -38.43 19.71
N LEU A 455 4.77 -38.02 19.23
CA LEU A 455 4.88 -37.11 18.11
C LEU A 455 4.64 -37.80 16.73
N LEU A 456 4.97 -39.07 16.62
CA LEU A 456 4.91 -39.82 15.35
C LEU A 456 3.81 -40.89 15.36
N SER A 457 2.85 -40.85 16.30
CA SER A 457 1.78 -41.84 16.44
C SER A 457 1.02 -42.07 15.13
N ASP A 458 0.61 -41.01 14.45
CA ASP A 458 -0.15 -41.09 13.19
C ASP A 458 0.67 -41.70 12.04
N TYR A 459 1.99 -41.34 11.99
CA TYR A 459 2.91 -41.92 11.03
C TYR A 459 3.11 -43.41 11.27
N PHE A 460 3.40 -43.80 12.50
CA PHE A 460 3.57 -45.21 12.87
C PHE A 460 2.31 -46.03 12.69
N GLY A 461 1.14 -45.46 13.00
CA GLY A 461 -0.14 -46.09 12.77
C GLY A 461 -0.43 -46.39 11.30
N LYS A 462 0.07 -45.53 10.38
CA LYS A 462 -0.17 -45.65 8.95
C LYS A 462 0.90 -46.48 8.22
N PHE A 463 2.17 -46.38 8.62
CA PHE A 463 3.29 -46.93 7.86
C PHE A 463 4.16 -47.95 8.65
N GLY A 464 3.86 -48.15 9.95
CA GLY A 464 4.70 -48.96 10.82
C GLY A 464 5.97 -48.25 11.27
N ARG A 465 6.86 -49.00 11.95
CA ARG A 465 8.14 -48.49 12.47
C ARG A 465 9.37 -48.96 11.67
N SER A 466 9.14 -49.63 10.55
CA SER A 466 10.22 -50.17 9.70
C SER A 466 10.55 -49.21 8.57
#